data_0c8abd1ffa1b856de4cef7db35d7d19f
#
_entry.id   0c8abd1ffa1b856de4cef7db35d7d19f
#
_cell.length_a   1.000
_cell.length_b   1.000
_cell.length_c   1.000
_cell.angle_alpha   90.00
_cell.angle_beta   90.00
_cell.angle_gamma   90.00
#
_symmetry.space_group_name_H-M   'P 1'
#
loop_
_entity.id
_entity.type
_entity.pdbx_description
1 polymer ?
#
loop_
_entity_poly.entity_id
_entity_poly.type
_entity_poly.pdbx_seq_one_letter_code
_entity_poly.pdbx_strand_id
1 'polypeptide(L)'
;MNQDKMHLINKIFNNETIRTVWDKEAEKYYISVVDIVGVISESKDGRKYWNKLKQRLKEESNEPVTICHQLKLKAQDGKYRATDVVDIEGMFRIIESIPSKNAEPIKQWLAKLGRERIDETFDPSLAAQRVIDLYRSKGYDEKWIAKRLKGIQDRKELTDIWQENGITEGKEYAILTNEIYKS
;
A
#
# COMPACT_ATOMS: atom_id res chain seq x y z
N MET A 1 5.11 9.56 -8.70
CA MET A 1 5.01 8.54 -7.62
C MET A 1 3.64 8.54 -6.92
N ASN A 2 3.03 9.69 -6.63
CA ASN A 2 1.69 9.73 -5.98
C ASN A 2 0.53 9.28 -6.90
N GLN A 3 0.57 9.60 -8.19
CA GLN A 3 -0.48 9.22 -9.15
C GLN A 3 -0.55 7.70 -9.38
N ASP A 4 0.61 7.01 -9.39
CA ASP A 4 0.67 5.56 -9.62
C ASP A 4 0.00 4.73 -8.51
N LYS A 5 0.19 5.14 -7.24
CA LYS A 5 -0.45 4.45 -6.11
C LYS A 5 -1.97 4.66 -6.10
N MET A 6 -2.42 5.87 -6.43
CA MET A 6 -3.85 6.19 -6.50
C MET A 6 -4.52 5.45 -7.67
N HIS A 7 -3.83 5.35 -8.81
CA HIS A 7 -4.30 4.55 -9.95
C HIS A 7 -4.42 3.07 -9.59
N LEU A 8 -3.46 2.52 -8.83
CA LEU A 8 -3.50 1.12 -8.37
C LEU A 8 -4.68 0.87 -7.43
N ILE A 9 -4.95 1.79 -6.49
CA ILE A 9 -6.11 1.69 -5.59
C ILE A 9 -7.40 1.67 -6.39
N ASN A 10 -7.60 2.61 -7.31
CA ASN A 10 -8.79 2.65 -8.16
C ASN A 10 -8.94 1.38 -9.02
N LYS A 11 -7.82 0.81 -9.50
CA LYS A 11 -7.84 -0.44 -10.27
C LYS A 11 -8.32 -1.63 -9.43
N ILE A 12 -7.97 -1.69 -8.14
CA ILE A 12 -8.48 -2.70 -7.19
C ILE A 12 -10.02 -2.63 -7.09
N PHE A 13 -10.58 -1.42 -7.23
CA PHE A 13 -12.02 -1.16 -7.14
C PHE A 13 -12.70 -0.97 -8.51
N ASN A 14 -12.28 -1.72 -9.54
CA ASN A 14 -12.87 -1.68 -10.89
C ASN A 14 -12.92 -0.28 -11.50
N ASN A 15 -11.91 0.55 -11.24
CA ASN A 15 -11.79 1.96 -11.64
C ASN A 15 -12.84 2.91 -11.02
N GLU A 16 -13.57 2.47 -10.00
CA GLU A 16 -14.38 3.37 -9.21
C GLU A 16 -13.52 4.38 -8.45
N THR A 17 -14.02 5.61 -8.34
CA THR A 17 -13.28 6.68 -7.65
C THR A 17 -13.40 6.55 -6.15
N ILE A 18 -12.31 6.13 -5.51
CA ILE A 18 -12.19 6.06 -4.06
C ILE A 18 -11.41 7.29 -3.58
N ARG A 19 -12.02 8.08 -2.69
CA ARG A 19 -11.35 9.26 -2.12
C ARG A 19 -10.19 8.85 -1.25
N THR A 20 -9.01 9.42 -1.56
CA THR A 20 -7.76 9.18 -0.84
C THR A 20 -7.10 10.49 -0.45
N VAL A 21 -6.38 10.48 0.66
CA VAL A 21 -5.58 11.61 1.15
C VAL A 21 -4.17 11.12 1.46
N TRP A 22 -3.17 11.88 1.03
CA TRP A 22 -1.79 11.66 1.42
C TRP A 22 -1.48 12.45 2.70
N ASP A 23 -1.12 11.76 3.76
CA ASP A 23 -0.58 12.36 4.97
C ASP A 23 0.95 12.47 4.86
N LYS A 24 1.45 13.71 4.89
CA LYS A 24 2.89 13.98 4.73
C LYS A 24 3.69 13.64 5.98
N GLU A 25 3.09 13.75 7.17
CA GLU A 25 3.75 13.49 8.44
C GLU A 25 3.87 11.99 8.70
N ALA A 26 2.77 11.26 8.44
CA ALA A 26 2.74 9.81 8.59
C ALA A 26 3.33 9.07 7.36
N GLU A 27 3.63 9.77 6.26
CA GLU A 27 4.04 9.20 4.97
C GLU A 27 3.13 8.05 4.47
N LYS A 28 1.81 8.21 4.72
CA LYS A 28 0.79 7.20 4.42
C LYS A 28 -0.36 7.77 3.59
N TYR A 29 -0.97 6.87 2.80
CA TYR A 29 -2.27 7.13 2.17
C TYR A 29 -3.37 6.71 3.10
N TYR A 30 -4.33 7.61 3.30
CA TYR A 30 -5.61 7.31 3.95
C TYR A 30 -6.73 7.25 2.92
N ILE A 31 -7.57 6.25 3.04
CA ILE A 31 -8.59 5.85 2.07
C ILE A 31 -9.96 5.90 2.76
N SER A 32 -10.96 6.48 2.09
CA SER A 32 -12.32 6.62 2.62
C SER A 32 -12.99 5.26 2.79
N VAL A 33 -13.32 4.89 4.03
CA VAL A 33 -14.02 3.64 4.33
C VAL A 33 -15.42 3.60 3.71
N VAL A 34 -16.14 4.72 3.72
CA VAL A 34 -17.49 4.81 3.14
C VAL A 34 -17.46 4.51 1.63
N ASP A 35 -16.42 4.96 0.93
CA ASP A 35 -16.28 4.71 -0.51
C ASP A 35 -15.92 3.24 -0.77
N ILE A 36 -14.97 2.66 -0.01
CA ILE A 36 -14.63 1.23 -0.08
C ILE A 36 -15.88 0.38 0.09
N VAL A 37 -16.62 0.64 1.18
CA VAL A 37 -17.80 -0.12 1.54
C VAL A 37 -18.89 0.06 0.49
N GLY A 38 -19.11 1.27 -0.03
CA GLY A 38 -20.08 1.55 -1.09
C GLY A 38 -19.84 0.71 -2.34
N VAL A 39 -18.60 0.68 -2.82
CA VAL A 39 -18.21 -0.09 -4.02
C VAL A 39 -18.31 -1.60 -3.77
N ILE A 40 -17.74 -2.07 -2.67
CA ILE A 40 -17.63 -3.52 -2.40
C ILE A 40 -18.99 -4.13 -2.02
N SER A 41 -19.83 -3.43 -1.26
CA SER A 41 -21.12 -3.97 -0.81
C SER A 41 -22.26 -3.79 -1.81
N GLU A 42 -22.05 -3.04 -2.90
CA GLU A 42 -23.10 -2.61 -3.84
C GLU A 42 -24.25 -1.85 -3.15
N SER A 43 -23.98 -1.29 -1.97
CA SER A 43 -24.98 -0.60 -1.21
C SER A 43 -25.27 0.77 -1.81
N LYS A 44 -26.54 1.09 -2.02
CA LYS A 44 -26.99 2.43 -2.44
C LYS A 44 -26.61 3.52 -1.44
N ASP A 45 -26.36 3.14 -0.18
CA ASP A 45 -25.94 4.03 0.91
C ASP A 45 -24.76 3.39 1.67
N GLY A 46 -23.54 3.66 1.19
CA GLY A 46 -22.31 3.17 1.80
C GLY A 46 -22.13 3.65 3.25
N ARG A 47 -22.63 4.86 3.60
CA ARG A 47 -22.55 5.38 4.98
C ARG A 47 -23.43 4.58 5.93
N LYS A 48 -24.66 4.29 5.53
CA LYS A 48 -25.59 3.47 6.33
C LYS A 48 -25.05 2.04 6.51
N TYR A 49 -24.49 1.47 5.45
CA TYR A 49 -23.86 0.16 5.51
C TYR A 49 -22.66 0.17 6.46
N TRP A 50 -21.75 1.16 6.33
CA TRP A 50 -20.61 1.30 7.19
C TRP A 50 -20.99 1.41 8.68
N ASN A 51 -21.98 2.22 9.01
CA ASN A 51 -22.42 2.37 10.39
C ASN A 51 -22.88 1.03 11.01
N LYS A 52 -23.60 0.19 10.23
CA LYS A 52 -24.01 -1.15 10.68
C LYS A 52 -22.80 -2.10 10.81
N LEU A 53 -21.92 -2.10 9.81
CA LEU A 53 -20.72 -2.91 9.82
C LEU A 53 -19.82 -2.52 11.00
N LYS A 54 -19.63 -1.23 11.22
CA LYS A 54 -18.82 -0.68 12.33
C LYS A 54 -19.33 -1.12 13.69
N GLN A 55 -20.67 -1.14 13.87
CA GLN A 55 -21.26 -1.63 15.12
C GLN A 55 -20.98 -3.12 15.32
N ARG A 56 -21.18 -3.95 14.30
CA ARG A 56 -20.91 -5.39 14.35
C ARG A 56 -19.43 -5.67 14.66
N LEU A 57 -18.51 -4.99 13.99
CA LEU A 57 -17.08 -5.15 14.19
C LEU A 57 -16.65 -4.77 15.62
N LYS A 58 -17.29 -3.76 16.21
CA LYS A 58 -17.07 -3.39 17.62
C LYS A 58 -17.48 -4.48 18.58
N GLU A 59 -18.59 -5.15 18.29
CA GLU A 59 -19.09 -6.27 19.12
C GLU A 59 -18.21 -7.52 18.98
N GLU A 60 -17.68 -7.79 17.78
CA GLU A 60 -16.85 -8.97 17.51
C GLU A 60 -15.42 -8.86 18.03
N SER A 61 -14.70 -7.79 17.72
CA SER A 61 -13.27 -7.65 18.06
C SER A 61 -12.79 -6.22 18.28
N ASN A 62 -13.58 -5.23 17.92
CA ASN A 62 -13.26 -3.79 17.93
C ASN A 62 -12.00 -3.38 17.10
N GLU A 63 -11.14 -4.32 16.73
CA GLU A 63 -9.85 -4.05 16.07
C GLU A 63 -10.00 -3.30 14.73
N PRO A 64 -10.85 -3.74 13.75
CA PRO A 64 -10.99 -3.01 12.49
C PRO A 64 -11.54 -1.60 12.63
N VAL A 65 -12.12 -1.26 13.79
CA VAL A 65 -12.66 0.08 14.07
C VAL A 65 -11.61 0.96 14.74
N THR A 66 -10.71 0.39 15.54
CA THR A 66 -9.65 1.15 16.22
C THR A 66 -8.60 1.68 15.25
N ILE A 67 -8.42 1.03 14.09
CA ILE A 67 -7.51 1.48 13.02
C ILE A 67 -8.11 2.61 12.15
N CYS A 68 -9.39 2.97 12.36
CA CYS A 68 -10.04 4.06 11.61
C CYS A 68 -9.68 5.42 12.21
N HIS A 69 -9.24 6.33 11.35
CA HIS A 69 -9.04 7.74 11.66
C HIS A 69 -10.18 8.58 11.10
N GLN A 70 -10.37 9.79 11.60
CA GLN A 70 -11.33 10.73 11.03
C GLN A 70 -10.62 11.89 10.34
N LEU A 71 -10.84 12.05 9.03
CA LEU A 71 -10.35 13.17 8.25
C LEU A 71 -11.51 13.92 7.57
N LYS A 72 -11.31 15.22 7.33
CA LYS A 72 -12.26 16.01 6.57
C LYS A 72 -12.03 15.79 5.07
N LEU A 73 -12.91 15.05 4.40
CA LEU A 73 -12.85 14.81 2.97
C LEU A 73 -13.94 15.61 2.25
N LYS A 74 -13.61 16.05 1.02
CA LYS A 74 -14.57 16.74 0.16
C LYS A 74 -15.66 15.76 -0.30
N ALA A 75 -16.92 16.10 -0.07
CA ALA A 75 -18.08 15.34 -0.53
C ALA A 75 -18.49 15.77 -1.95
N GLN A 76 -19.40 15.02 -2.58
CA GLN A 76 -19.89 15.32 -3.94
C GLN A 76 -20.55 16.70 -4.05
N ASP A 77 -21.17 17.20 -2.97
CA ASP A 77 -21.75 18.54 -2.88
C ASP A 77 -20.72 19.66 -2.66
N GLY A 78 -19.42 19.35 -2.72
CA GLY A 78 -18.32 20.27 -2.53
C GLY A 78 -17.97 20.60 -1.07
N LYS A 79 -18.78 20.20 -0.09
CA LYS A 79 -18.56 20.47 1.34
C LYS A 79 -17.58 19.47 1.94
N TYR A 80 -16.76 19.92 2.89
CA TYR A 80 -15.89 19.05 3.67
C TYR A 80 -16.64 18.41 4.84
N ARG A 81 -16.57 17.09 4.96
CA ARG A 81 -17.23 16.31 6.01
C ARG A 81 -16.27 15.36 6.68
N ALA A 82 -16.41 15.20 8.00
CA ALA A 82 -15.70 14.17 8.74
C ALA A 82 -16.06 12.79 8.15
N THR A 83 -15.03 12.04 7.78
CA THR A 83 -15.14 10.76 7.10
C THR A 83 -14.16 9.80 7.74
N ASP A 84 -14.62 8.60 8.06
CA ASP A 84 -13.74 7.54 8.53
C ASP A 84 -12.82 7.09 7.39
N VAL A 85 -11.54 7.04 7.68
CA VAL A 85 -10.48 6.65 6.75
C VAL A 85 -9.57 5.61 7.38
N VAL A 86 -8.93 4.80 6.54
CA VAL A 86 -7.94 3.78 6.94
C VAL A 86 -6.74 3.84 6.00
N ASP A 87 -5.61 3.32 6.45
CA ASP A 87 -4.47 3.06 5.58
C ASP A 87 -4.71 1.80 4.71
N ILE A 88 -3.72 1.40 3.93
CA ILE A 88 -3.85 0.25 3.00
C ILE A 88 -4.11 -1.06 3.77
N GLU A 89 -3.49 -1.26 4.93
CA GLU A 89 -3.70 -2.44 5.76
C GLU A 89 -5.13 -2.46 6.29
N GLY A 90 -5.59 -1.35 6.87
CA GLY A 90 -6.95 -1.18 7.34
C GLY A 90 -8.00 -1.35 6.22
N MET A 91 -7.69 -0.90 5.00
CA MET A 91 -8.54 -1.12 3.83
C MET A 91 -8.78 -2.62 3.60
N PHE A 92 -7.74 -3.44 3.59
CA PHE A 92 -7.89 -4.89 3.40
C PHE A 92 -8.65 -5.55 4.55
N ARG A 93 -8.38 -5.15 5.80
CA ARG A 93 -9.13 -5.63 6.98
C ARG A 93 -10.63 -5.33 6.88
N ILE A 94 -11.01 -4.13 6.43
CA ILE A 94 -12.42 -3.78 6.19
C ILE A 94 -13.03 -4.64 5.06
N ILE A 95 -12.30 -4.84 3.95
CA ILE A 95 -12.78 -5.65 2.82
C ILE A 95 -13.02 -7.11 3.24
N GLU A 96 -12.12 -7.70 4.04
CA GLU A 96 -12.28 -9.05 4.57
C GLU A 96 -13.56 -9.22 5.41
N SER A 97 -13.95 -8.15 6.12
CA SER A 97 -15.14 -8.13 6.97
C SER A 97 -16.47 -7.98 6.20
N ILE A 98 -16.42 -7.69 4.90
CA ILE A 98 -17.63 -7.48 4.08
C ILE A 98 -18.05 -8.80 3.42
N PRO A 99 -19.23 -9.36 3.76
CA PRO A 99 -19.78 -10.55 3.11
C PRO A 99 -20.42 -10.18 1.77
N SER A 100 -19.63 -9.91 0.74
CA SER A 100 -20.08 -9.55 -0.60
C SER A 100 -19.35 -10.35 -1.66
N LYS A 101 -20.05 -10.68 -2.76
CA LYS A 101 -19.46 -11.30 -3.95
C LYS A 101 -18.38 -10.41 -4.57
N ASN A 102 -18.52 -9.09 -4.48
CA ASN A 102 -17.53 -8.15 -5.00
C ASN A 102 -16.26 -8.08 -4.15
N ALA A 103 -16.31 -8.50 -2.88
CA ALA A 103 -15.11 -8.65 -2.05
C ALA A 103 -14.29 -9.89 -2.43
N GLU A 104 -14.94 -10.92 -2.99
CA GLU A 104 -14.33 -12.23 -3.22
C GLU A 104 -13.07 -12.19 -4.10
N PRO A 105 -13.02 -11.47 -5.24
CA PRO A 105 -11.80 -11.38 -6.04
C PRO A 105 -10.62 -10.79 -5.27
N ILE A 106 -10.87 -9.82 -4.40
CA ILE A 106 -9.82 -9.18 -3.58
C ILE A 106 -9.35 -10.14 -2.50
N LYS A 107 -10.27 -10.87 -1.85
CA LYS A 107 -9.94 -11.89 -0.84
C LYS A 107 -9.09 -13.02 -1.44
N GLN A 108 -9.45 -13.51 -2.63
CA GLN A 108 -8.68 -14.52 -3.36
C GLN A 108 -7.28 -14.00 -3.74
N TRP A 109 -7.19 -12.75 -4.18
CA TRP A 109 -5.90 -12.13 -4.48
C TRP A 109 -5.03 -12.01 -3.23
N LEU A 110 -5.58 -11.61 -2.07
CA LEU A 110 -4.86 -11.57 -0.80
C LEU A 110 -4.39 -12.97 -0.36
N ALA A 111 -5.25 -13.98 -0.48
CA ALA A 111 -4.90 -15.36 -0.17
C ALA A 111 -3.74 -15.86 -1.06
N LYS A 112 -3.77 -15.51 -2.37
CA LYS A 112 -2.68 -15.81 -3.30
C LYS A 112 -1.38 -15.13 -2.89
N LEU A 113 -1.42 -13.82 -2.55
CA LEU A 113 -0.25 -13.10 -2.05
C LEU A 113 0.32 -13.70 -0.79
N GLY A 114 -0.54 -14.11 0.16
CA GLY A 114 -0.11 -14.78 1.39
C GLY A 114 0.63 -16.07 1.09
N ARG A 115 0.08 -16.90 0.20
CA ARG A 115 0.72 -18.15 -0.25
C ARG A 115 2.07 -17.85 -0.91
N GLU A 116 2.15 -16.92 -1.85
CA GLU A 116 3.40 -16.55 -2.52
C GLU A 116 4.47 -16.11 -1.52
N ARG A 117 4.10 -15.39 -0.47
CA ARG A 117 5.02 -15.00 0.61
C ARG A 117 5.53 -16.19 1.43
N ILE A 118 4.66 -17.14 1.70
CA ILE A 118 5.06 -18.39 2.38
C ILE A 118 6.03 -19.18 1.49
N ASP A 119 5.71 -19.34 0.20
CA ASP A 119 6.56 -20.04 -0.77
C ASP A 119 7.97 -19.37 -0.84
N GLU A 120 8.06 -18.04 -0.87
CA GLU A 120 9.31 -17.27 -0.83
C GLU A 120 10.14 -17.50 0.45
N THR A 121 9.51 -17.90 1.56
CA THR A 121 10.21 -18.23 2.81
C THR A 121 10.94 -19.56 2.70
N PHE A 122 10.39 -20.50 1.94
CA PHE A 122 11.01 -21.79 1.67
C PHE A 122 12.02 -21.73 0.52
N ASP A 123 11.75 -20.90 -0.50
CA ASP A 123 12.63 -20.67 -1.63
C ASP A 123 12.81 -19.17 -1.90
N PRO A 124 13.84 -18.53 -1.31
CA PRO A 124 14.12 -17.10 -1.51
C PRO A 124 14.38 -16.70 -2.96
N SER A 125 14.71 -17.64 -3.87
CA SER A 125 14.89 -17.33 -5.29
C SER A 125 13.62 -16.83 -5.96
N LEU A 126 12.45 -17.24 -5.46
CA LEU A 126 11.15 -16.77 -5.93
C LEU A 126 10.96 -15.27 -5.69
N ALA A 127 11.44 -14.74 -4.57
CA ALA A 127 11.42 -13.30 -4.30
C ALA A 127 12.32 -12.53 -5.29
N ALA A 128 13.50 -13.05 -5.60
CA ALA A 128 14.39 -12.46 -6.59
C ALA A 128 13.76 -12.47 -7.99
N GLN A 129 13.15 -13.60 -8.38
CA GLN A 129 12.44 -13.72 -9.65
C GLN A 129 11.28 -12.72 -9.75
N ARG A 130 10.50 -12.56 -8.70
CA ARG A 130 9.38 -11.58 -8.64
C ARG A 130 9.87 -10.15 -8.86
N VAL A 131 11.02 -9.76 -8.31
CA VAL A 131 11.61 -8.44 -8.55
C VAL A 131 11.98 -8.25 -10.02
N ILE A 132 12.58 -9.25 -10.64
CA ILE A 132 12.95 -9.25 -12.07
C ILE A 132 11.68 -9.10 -12.93
N ASP A 133 10.65 -9.90 -12.67
CA ASP A 133 9.40 -9.88 -13.41
C ASP A 133 8.66 -8.54 -13.26
N LEU A 134 8.75 -7.89 -12.09
CA LEU A 134 8.21 -6.56 -11.88
C LEU A 134 8.91 -5.51 -12.76
N TYR A 135 10.24 -5.55 -12.89
CA TYR A 135 10.96 -4.66 -13.81
C TYR A 135 10.61 -4.95 -15.27
N ARG A 136 10.49 -6.22 -15.67
CA ARG A 136 10.04 -6.61 -17.03
C ARG A 136 8.65 -6.05 -17.34
N SER A 137 7.71 -6.17 -16.42
CA SER A 137 6.36 -5.64 -16.59
C SER A 137 6.29 -4.13 -16.74
N LYS A 138 7.33 -3.41 -16.28
CA LYS A 138 7.51 -1.97 -16.47
C LYS A 138 8.25 -1.61 -17.77
N GLY A 139 8.62 -2.61 -18.58
CA GLY A 139 9.25 -2.42 -19.88
C GLY A 139 10.78 -2.29 -19.86
N TYR A 140 11.44 -2.60 -18.74
CA TYR A 140 12.90 -2.59 -18.68
C TYR A 140 13.50 -3.86 -19.30
N ASP A 141 14.58 -3.72 -20.04
CA ASP A 141 15.30 -4.84 -20.65
C ASP A 141 16.20 -5.59 -19.65
N GLU A 142 16.59 -6.81 -20.00
CA GLU A 142 17.40 -7.69 -19.12
C GLU A 142 18.75 -7.06 -18.73
N LYS A 143 19.38 -6.34 -19.66
CA LYS A 143 20.68 -5.69 -19.41
C LYS A 143 20.55 -4.57 -18.37
N TRP A 144 19.49 -3.77 -18.49
CA TRP A 144 19.19 -2.74 -17.52
C TRP A 144 18.86 -3.35 -16.15
N ILE A 145 18.03 -4.41 -16.12
CA ILE A 145 17.64 -5.10 -14.88
C ILE A 145 18.88 -5.62 -14.15
N ALA A 146 19.76 -6.33 -14.86
CA ALA A 146 21.00 -6.86 -14.29
C ALA A 146 21.88 -5.74 -13.69
N LYS A 147 22.07 -4.64 -14.43
CA LYS A 147 22.82 -3.47 -13.95
C LYS A 147 22.16 -2.83 -12.73
N ARG A 148 20.83 -2.74 -12.71
CA ARG A 148 20.08 -2.16 -11.58
C ARG A 148 20.20 -2.99 -10.31
N LEU A 149 20.07 -4.32 -10.42
CA LEU A 149 20.20 -5.23 -9.28
C LEU A 149 21.61 -5.19 -8.70
N LYS A 150 22.63 -5.20 -9.56
CA LYS A 150 24.03 -5.04 -9.13
C LYS A 150 24.24 -3.71 -8.41
N GLY A 151 23.75 -2.59 -8.95
CA GLY A 151 23.90 -1.28 -8.30
C GLY A 151 23.14 -1.16 -6.97
N ILE A 152 22.08 -1.93 -6.74
CA ILE A 152 21.40 -2.01 -5.43
C ILE A 152 22.31 -2.76 -4.43
N GLN A 153 22.93 -3.85 -4.85
CA GLN A 153 23.87 -4.62 -4.03
C GLN A 153 25.11 -3.79 -3.67
N ASP A 154 25.77 -3.21 -4.67
CA ASP A 154 26.97 -2.38 -4.48
C ASP A 154 26.68 -1.22 -3.49
N ARG A 155 25.50 -0.58 -3.61
CA ARG A 155 25.11 0.50 -2.70
C ARG A 155 24.87 0.00 -1.27
N LYS A 156 24.29 -1.19 -1.12
CA LYS A 156 24.09 -1.78 0.20
C LYS A 156 25.42 -2.09 0.87
N GLU A 157 26.33 -2.75 0.18
CA GLU A 157 27.67 -3.05 0.67
C GLU A 157 28.40 -1.76 1.11
N LEU A 158 28.29 -0.70 0.32
CA LEU A 158 28.89 0.60 0.64
C LEU A 158 28.28 1.23 1.90
N THR A 159 26.96 1.18 2.04
CA THR A 159 26.27 1.73 3.23
C THR A 159 26.55 0.90 4.47
N ASP A 160 26.68 -0.42 4.35
CA ASP A 160 27.04 -1.31 5.45
C ASP A 160 28.46 -0.98 5.97
N ILE A 161 29.44 -0.78 5.06
CA ILE A 161 30.79 -0.34 5.40
C ILE A 161 30.78 1.02 6.11
N TRP A 162 29.99 1.97 5.63
CA TRP A 162 29.88 3.29 6.27
C TRP A 162 29.29 3.20 7.67
N GLN A 163 28.28 2.36 7.86
CA GLN A 163 27.65 2.14 9.15
C GLN A 163 28.62 1.47 10.16
N GLU A 164 29.40 0.50 9.72
CA GLU A 164 30.46 -0.13 10.52
C GLU A 164 31.54 0.88 10.95
N ASN A 165 31.75 1.94 10.15
CA ASN A 165 32.69 3.03 10.46
C ASN A 165 32.03 4.22 11.18
N GLY A 166 30.82 4.04 11.75
CA GLY A 166 30.16 5.01 12.61
C GLY A 166 29.36 6.11 11.89
N ILE A 167 29.15 5.98 10.57
CA ILE A 167 28.32 6.90 9.78
C ILE A 167 26.89 6.39 9.79
N THR A 168 25.98 7.10 10.47
CA THR A 168 24.63 6.61 10.74
C THR A 168 23.51 7.50 10.21
N GLU A 169 23.81 8.74 9.79
CA GLU A 169 22.80 9.70 9.34
C GLU A 169 22.64 9.72 7.82
N GLY A 170 21.39 9.79 7.35
CA GLY A 170 21.06 9.86 5.92
C GLY A 170 21.68 11.05 5.17
N LYS A 171 21.99 12.15 5.86
CA LYS A 171 22.70 13.30 5.29
C LYS A 171 24.17 12.99 5.00
N GLU A 172 24.84 12.26 5.87
CA GLU A 172 26.23 11.83 5.69
C GLU A 172 26.36 10.86 4.49
N TYR A 173 25.42 9.92 4.35
CA TYR A 173 25.36 9.05 3.17
C TYR A 173 25.17 9.83 1.86
N ALA A 174 24.39 10.91 1.88
CA ALA A 174 24.20 11.75 0.70
C ALA A 174 25.49 12.51 0.33
N ILE A 175 26.21 13.04 1.32
CA ILE A 175 27.50 13.73 1.11
C ILE A 175 28.53 12.78 0.52
N LEU A 176 28.72 11.62 1.14
CA LEU A 176 29.70 10.61 0.66
C LEU A 176 29.34 10.09 -0.72
N THR A 177 28.06 9.85 -0.99
CA THR A 177 27.59 9.46 -2.32
C THR A 177 27.94 10.54 -3.36
N ASN A 178 27.71 11.83 -3.06
CA ASN A 178 28.03 12.91 -3.97
C ASN A 178 29.54 13.04 -4.22
N GLU A 179 30.40 12.82 -3.23
CA GLU A 179 31.84 12.84 -3.41
C GLU A 179 32.34 11.70 -4.34
N ILE A 180 31.77 10.50 -4.21
CA ILE A 180 32.09 9.38 -5.11
C ILE A 180 31.71 9.68 -6.56
N TYR A 181 30.58 10.37 -6.80
CA TYR A 181 30.15 10.71 -8.16
C TYR A 181 30.87 11.93 -8.76
N LYS A 182 31.65 12.70 -7.98
CA LYS A 182 32.45 13.82 -8.46
C LYS A 182 33.86 13.39 -8.92
N SER A 183 34.32 12.22 -8.45
CA SER A 183 35.62 11.61 -8.82
C SER A 183 35.50 10.79 -10.10
#